data_a59d572c5498c072bd7c6e7e864ecb8a
#
_entry.id   a59d572c5498c072bd7c6e7e864ecb8a
#
_cell.length_a   1.000
_cell.length_b   1.000
_cell.length_c   1.000
_cell.angle_alpha   90.00
_cell.angle_beta   90.00
_cell.angle_gamma   90.00
#
_symmetry.space_group_name_H-M   'P 1'
#
loop_
_entity.id
_entity.type
_entity.pdbx_description
1 polymer ?
#
loop_
_entity_poly.entity_id
_entity_poly.type
_entity_poly.pdbx_seq_one_letter_code
_entity_poly.pdbx_strand_id
1 'polypeptide(L)'
;MTNNQQPIYISDYNYPLPDERIAKYPLPERDHSKLLVYKPDTQGGKGTVSEDKFFNVGDYITPHSLLIYNNTRVIQARLEFHKSTGARIEVFCLEPIEPFDYQLSLGSTSGCTWKCMVGNAKKWHNECLEFKVESLGITLRVSKGEVLGNTYAIHFEWNSEKVSFAEILDAVGELPIPPYLNRKTEESDKTTYQTVYSRIKGSVAAPTAGLHFTNKVLDDLCKRGIETDEVTLHVGAGTFLPVKTENANEHTMHTEIIAVPKSTIEHIINKLGTIVAVGTTSMRTLESLYFIGMKVKSQELKDNSEEWIHVGQFEPYEQNNELSTKEALQAIVDYLTRTGQDTLHAETQIMIKPGYSFHVVDQLITNFHQPKSTLLLLVSAFVNGDWLTIYNYALSHDFRFLSYGDSSILSRK
;
A
#
# COMPACT_ATOMS: atom_id res chain seq x y z
N MET A 1 -18.40 20.28 -14.19
CA MET A 1 -19.64 19.67 -13.69
C MET A 1 -19.49 19.54 -12.19
N THR A 2 -20.32 20.19 -11.39
CA THR A 2 -20.24 20.15 -9.92
C THR A 2 -20.70 18.77 -9.47
N ASN A 3 -19.76 18.00 -8.96
CA ASN A 3 -19.97 16.66 -8.41
C ASN A 3 -20.98 16.76 -7.25
N ASN A 4 -22.21 16.32 -7.45
CA ASN A 4 -23.35 16.45 -6.53
C ASN A 4 -23.30 15.42 -5.38
N GLN A 5 -22.10 14.91 -5.05
CA GLN A 5 -21.88 14.00 -3.92
C GLN A 5 -21.97 14.80 -2.62
N GLN A 6 -22.75 14.30 -1.66
CA GLN A 6 -22.80 14.90 -0.33
C GLN A 6 -21.38 14.97 0.26
N PRO A 7 -21.01 16.08 0.92
CA PRO A 7 -19.72 16.22 1.54
C PRO A 7 -19.53 15.15 2.62
N ILE A 8 -18.34 14.53 2.63
CA ILE A 8 -17.92 13.60 3.68
C ILE A 8 -16.92 14.33 4.55
N TYR A 9 -17.32 14.70 5.75
CA TYR A 9 -16.46 15.42 6.68
C TYR A 9 -15.52 14.44 7.38
N ILE A 10 -14.23 14.70 7.25
CA ILE A 10 -13.20 13.82 7.85
C ILE A 10 -13.27 13.84 9.39
N SER A 11 -13.81 14.91 9.98
CA SER A 11 -14.09 15.03 11.42
C SER A 11 -15.07 13.97 11.93
N ASP A 12 -16.00 13.48 11.08
CA ASP A 12 -16.98 12.44 11.46
C ASP A 12 -16.31 11.06 11.63
N TYR A 13 -15.08 10.90 11.10
CA TYR A 13 -14.26 9.70 11.19
C TYR A 13 -13.16 9.86 12.24
N ASN A 14 -13.51 10.48 13.35
CA ASN A 14 -12.63 10.68 14.48
C ASN A 14 -12.99 9.76 15.65
N TYR A 15 -11.98 9.29 16.35
CA TYR A 15 -12.12 8.54 17.59
C TYR A 15 -10.91 8.84 18.51
N PRO A 16 -11.04 8.68 19.84
CA PRO A 16 -9.92 8.87 20.74
C PRO A 16 -8.93 7.73 20.58
N LEU A 17 -7.71 8.04 20.11
CA LEU A 17 -6.61 7.08 20.05
C LEU A 17 -5.51 7.51 21.03
N PRO A 18 -5.46 6.93 22.24
CA PRO A 18 -4.40 7.20 23.21
C PRO A 18 -3.05 6.67 22.71
N ASP A 19 -1.95 7.39 23.00
CA ASP A 19 -0.60 7.01 22.53
C ASP A 19 -0.16 5.63 23.04
N GLU A 20 -0.60 5.24 24.23
CA GLU A 20 -0.36 3.92 24.83
C GLU A 20 -1.01 2.76 24.06
N ARG A 21 -2.01 3.05 23.23
CA ARG A 21 -2.62 2.05 22.34
C ARG A 21 -1.85 1.85 21.04
N ILE A 22 -0.94 2.75 20.70
CA ILE A 22 -0.12 2.65 19.51
C ILE A 22 1.03 1.68 19.77
N ALA A 23 1.02 0.52 19.12
CA ALA A 23 2.10 -0.45 19.24
C ALA A 23 3.38 0.04 18.56
N LYS A 24 4.40 0.35 19.36
CA LYS A 24 5.70 0.85 18.87
C LYS A 24 6.61 -0.27 18.36
N TYR A 25 6.34 -1.51 18.80
CA TYR A 25 7.09 -2.72 18.42
C TYR A 25 6.13 -3.87 18.14
N PRO A 26 6.52 -4.82 17.27
CA PRO A 26 5.75 -6.04 17.07
C PRO A 26 5.81 -6.93 18.33
N LEU A 27 4.90 -7.91 18.40
CA LEU A 27 5.04 -9.01 19.33
C LEU A 27 6.22 -9.90 18.92
N PRO A 28 6.87 -10.59 19.88
CA PRO A 28 7.89 -11.59 19.57
C PRO A 28 7.37 -12.66 18.60
N GLU A 29 6.17 -13.16 18.83
CA GLU A 29 5.41 -14.03 17.93
C GLU A 29 4.32 -13.19 17.26
N ARG A 30 4.53 -12.78 16.00
CA ARG A 30 3.67 -11.82 15.32
C ARG A 30 2.25 -12.32 15.08
N ASP A 31 2.04 -13.62 14.94
CA ASP A 31 0.73 -14.27 14.79
C ASP A 31 -0.04 -14.44 16.11
N HIS A 32 0.57 -14.10 17.25
CA HIS A 32 -0.11 -14.03 18.56
C HIS A 32 -0.82 -12.70 18.82
N SER A 33 -0.82 -11.77 17.86
CA SER A 33 -1.65 -10.56 17.93
C SER A 33 -3.12 -10.92 18.07
N LYS A 34 -3.92 -10.02 18.66
CA LYS A 34 -5.37 -10.19 18.67
C LYS A 34 -5.94 -10.06 17.26
N LEU A 35 -7.01 -10.79 17.01
CA LEU A 35 -7.81 -10.72 15.81
C LEU A 35 -9.23 -10.29 16.18
N LEU A 36 -9.66 -9.11 15.73
CA LEU A 36 -11.05 -8.73 15.78
C LEU A 36 -11.79 -9.34 14.60
N VAL A 37 -12.90 -10.01 14.86
CA VAL A 37 -13.75 -10.63 13.83
C VAL A 37 -15.06 -9.85 13.75
N TYR A 38 -15.33 -9.26 12.57
CA TYR A 38 -16.58 -8.58 12.29
C TYR A 38 -17.40 -9.35 11.26
N LYS A 39 -18.66 -9.62 11.60
CA LYS A 39 -19.66 -10.19 10.69
C LYS A 39 -20.85 -9.24 10.58
N PRO A 40 -21.25 -8.84 9.36
CA PRO A 40 -22.39 -7.96 9.17
C PRO A 40 -23.70 -8.66 9.58
N ASP A 41 -24.66 -7.88 10.04
CA ASP A 41 -26.03 -8.38 10.18
C ASP A 41 -26.71 -8.42 8.80
N THR A 42 -27.27 -9.57 8.45
CA THR A 42 -27.99 -9.77 7.17
C THR A 42 -29.42 -9.25 7.19
N GLN A 43 -29.93 -8.88 8.38
CA GLN A 43 -31.34 -8.44 8.58
C GLN A 43 -31.46 -6.91 8.75
N GLY A 44 -30.35 -6.16 8.61
CA GLY A 44 -30.36 -4.70 8.67
C GLY A 44 -30.05 -4.08 10.04
N GLY A 45 -29.67 -4.92 11.02
CA GLY A 45 -29.14 -4.49 12.32
C GLY A 45 -27.64 -4.15 12.27
N LYS A 46 -27.05 -3.96 13.45
CA LYS A 46 -25.61 -3.84 13.62
C LYS A 46 -24.94 -5.18 13.50
N GLY A 47 -23.76 -5.21 12.86
CA GLY A 47 -22.93 -6.40 12.79
C GLY A 47 -22.45 -6.88 14.17
N THR A 48 -22.02 -8.14 14.24
CA THR A 48 -21.46 -8.75 15.44
C THR A 48 -19.95 -8.63 15.44
N VAL A 49 -19.38 -8.37 16.63
CA VAL A 49 -17.94 -8.28 16.86
C VAL A 49 -17.55 -9.35 17.87
N SER A 50 -16.49 -10.09 17.59
CA SER A 50 -15.84 -11.02 18.50
C SER A 50 -14.33 -10.92 18.39
N GLU A 51 -13.58 -11.61 19.26
CA GLU A 51 -12.12 -11.59 19.23
C GLU A 51 -11.52 -13.00 19.31
N ASP A 52 -10.35 -13.13 18.75
CA ASP A 52 -9.51 -14.33 18.78
C ASP A 52 -8.01 -13.93 18.66
N LYS A 53 -7.16 -14.90 18.39
CA LYS A 53 -5.76 -14.70 18.02
C LYS A 53 -5.58 -14.85 16.51
N PHE A 54 -4.61 -14.10 15.94
CA PHE A 54 -4.39 -14.08 14.50
C PHE A 54 -4.03 -15.46 13.93
N PHE A 55 -3.34 -16.31 14.67
CA PHE A 55 -3.02 -17.67 14.21
C PHE A 55 -4.25 -18.54 13.93
N ASN A 56 -5.45 -18.15 14.40
CA ASN A 56 -6.73 -18.78 14.10
C ASN A 56 -7.48 -18.10 12.92
N VAL A 57 -6.85 -17.18 12.19
CA VAL A 57 -7.52 -16.41 11.12
C VAL A 57 -8.22 -17.29 10.09
N GLY A 58 -7.68 -18.49 9.84
CA GLY A 58 -8.27 -19.47 8.91
C GLY A 58 -9.67 -19.96 9.31
N ASP A 59 -10.06 -19.88 10.59
CA ASP A 59 -11.40 -20.24 11.06
C ASP A 59 -12.50 -19.25 10.63
N TYR A 60 -12.08 -18.06 10.22
CA TYR A 60 -12.95 -16.93 9.87
C TYR A 60 -12.95 -16.61 8.37
N ILE A 61 -12.10 -17.27 7.60
CA ILE A 61 -12.07 -17.16 6.13
C ILE A 61 -13.05 -18.16 5.54
N THR A 62 -13.84 -17.70 4.58
CA THR A 62 -14.76 -18.58 3.84
C THR A 62 -13.98 -19.74 3.19
N PRO A 63 -14.43 -21.00 3.30
CA PRO A 63 -13.77 -22.14 2.65
C PRO A 63 -13.57 -21.92 1.15
N HIS A 64 -12.46 -22.41 0.60
CA HIS A 64 -12.08 -22.29 -0.82
C HIS A 64 -11.89 -20.86 -1.31
N SER A 65 -11.71 -19.90 -0.41
CA SER A 65 -11.37 -18.51 -0.75
C SER A 65 -10.00 -18.39 -1.40
N LEU A 66 -9.84 -17.29 -2.14
CA LEU A 66 -8.55 -16.81 -2.62
C LEU A 66 -8.11 -15.61 -1.79
N LEU A 67 -7.02 -15.77 -1.05
CA LEU A 67 -6.41 -14.73 -0.24
C LEU A 67 -5.33 -14.04 -1.05
N ILE A 68 -5.45 -12.72 -1.23
CA ILE A 68 -4.54 -11.91 -2.03
C ILE A 68 -3.79 -10.91 -1.16
N TYR A 69 -2.46 -10.91 -1.27
CA TYR A 69 -1.59 -10.02 -0.53
C TYR A 69 -0.65 -9.21 -1.43
N ASN A 70 -0.20 -8.07 -0.92
CA ASN A 70 0.79 -7.23 -1.57
C ASN A 70 2.21 -7.76 -1.23
N ASN A 71 2.95 -8.15 -2.27
CA ASN A 71 4.26 -8.80 -2.15
C ASN A 71 5.45 -7.83 -2.12
N THR A 72 5.19 -6.53 -1.97
CA THR A 72 6.27 -5.54 -1.97
C THR A 72 7.14 -5.60 -0.72
N ARG A 73 8.43 -5.33 -0.92
CA ARG A 73 9.46 -5.24 0.11
C ARG A 73 9.86 -3.79 0.32
N VAL A 74 9.91 -3.37 1.58
CA VAL A 74 10.35 -2.01 1.92
C VAL A 74 11.84 -1.87 1.67
N ILE A 75 12.22 -0.78 0.97
CA ILE A 75 13.62 -0.41 0.71
C ILE A 75 14.12 0.55 1.78
N GLN A 76 15.43 0.59 1.99
CA GLN A 76 16.10 1.52 2.90
C GLN A 76 16.19 2.91 2.24
N ALA A 77 15.04 3.55 2.03
CA ALA A 77 14.86 4.71 1.16
C ALA A 77 15.33 6.03 1.76
N ARG A 78 15.80 6.05 3.01
CA ARG A 78 16.21 7.28 3.70
C ARG A 78 17.74 7.36 3.78
N LEU A 79 18.32 8.34 3.11
CA LEU A 79 19.75 8.58 3.03
C LEU A 79 20.12 9.84 3.80
N GLU A 80 21.23 9.82 4.52
CA GLU A 80 21.76 10.95 5.26
C GLU A 80 23.10 11.39 4.68
N PHE A 81 23.23 12.67 4.35
CA PHE A 81 24.42 13.29 3.84
C PHE A 81 24.87 14.44 4.73
N HIS A 82 26.17 14.69 4.76
CA HIS A 82 26.76 15.83 5.47
C HIS A 82 27.52 16.72 4.50
N LYS A 83 27.23 18.01 4.52
CA LYS A 83 27.98 19.00 3.78
C LYS A 83 29.35 19.23 4.40
N SER A 84 30.29 19.80 3.65
CA SER A 84 31.60 20.25 4.19
C SER A 84 31.45 21.21 5.36
N THR A 85 30.34 21.94 5.46
CA THR A 85 29.99 22.84 6.57
C THR A 85 29.45 22.13 7.81
N GLY A 86 29.30 20.78 7.77
CA GLY A 86 28.68 19.97 8.81
C GLY A 86 27.17 19.95 8.79
N ALA A 87 26.51 20.64 7.86
CA ALA A 87 25.07 20.65 7.78
C ALA A 87 24.54 19.27 7.30
N ARG A 88 23.61 18.67 8.08
CA ARG A 88 22.92 17.43 7.75
C ARG A 88 21.85 17.68 6.68
N ILE A 89 21.86 16.87 5.63
CA ILE A 89 20.85 16.82 4.58
C ILE A 89 20.28 15.40 4.56
N GLU A 90 18.97 15.26 4.72
CA GLU A 90 18.28 13.99 4.61
C GLU A 90 17.57 13.92 3.25
N VAL A 91 17.77 12.84 2.52
CA VAL A 91 17.10 12.56 1.25
C VAL A 91 16.26 11.31 1.43
N PHE A 92 14.95 11.46 1.27
CA PHE A 92 14.01 10.37 1.38
C PHE A 92 13.42 10.05 -0.01
N CYS A 93 13.86 8.95 -0.61
CA CYS A 93 13.40 8.46 -1.91
C CYS A 93 11.94 8.01 -1.82
N LEU A 94 11.10 8.49 -2.74
CA LEU A 94 9.67 8.22 -2.75
C LEU A 94 9.27 7.32 -3.92
N GLU A 95 9.61 7.77 -5.14
CA GLU A 95 9.29 7.09 -6.40
C GLU A 95 10.37 7.38 -7.46
N PRO A 96 10.64 6.45 -8.38
CA PRO A 96 11.60 6.68 -9.45
C PRO A 96 11.04 7.66 -10.49
N ILE A 97 11.94 8.44 -11.12
CA ILE A 97 11.64 9.31 -12.26
C ILE A 97 12.32 8.76 -13.50
N GLU A 98 13.60 8.40 -13.42
CA GLU A 98 14.37 7.90 -14.56
C GLU A 98 15.42 6.87 -14.09
N PRO A 99 15.34 5.64 -14.55
CA PRO A 99 14.17 5.03 -15.22
C PRO A 99 12.90 5.07 -14.35
N PHE A 100 11.71 5.21 -14.96
CA PHE A 100 10.45 5.31 -14.24
C PHE A 100 10.04 3.98 -13.57
N ASP A 101 10.40 2.85 -14.17
CA ASP A 101 10.13 1.53 -13.59
C ASP A 101 11.00 1.26 -12.35
N TYR A 102 10.38 0.77 -11.27
CA TYR A 102 11.06 0.50 -10.00
C TYR A 102 12.19 -0.52 -10.13
N GLN A 103 11.99 -1.60 -10.89
CA GLN A 103 12.99 -2.65 -11.02
C GLN A 103 14.17 -2.17 -11.85
N LEU A 104 13.90 -1.44 -12.94
CA LEU A 104 14.95 -0.84 -13.77
C LEU A 104 15.71 0.22 -12.99
N SER A 105 15.03 1.07 -12.24
CA SER A 105 15.67 2.13 -11.46
C SER A 105 16.51 1.56 -10.31
N LEU A 106 15.98 0.60 -9.56
CA LEU A 106 16.73 -0.09 -8.50
C LEU A 106 17.88 -0.93 -9.04
N GLY A 107 17.74 -1.47 -10.26
CA GLY A 107 18.78 -2.22 -10.97
C GLY A 107 19.80 -1.35 -11.69
N SER A 108 19.62 -0.04 -11.79
CA SER A 108 20.57 0.86 -12.44
C SER A 108 21.95 0.77 -11.81
N THR A 109 23.01 0.74 -12.65
CA THR A 109 24.39 0.55 -12.20
C THR A 109 25.30 1.77 -12.39
N SER A 110 24.79 2.87 -12.95
CA SER A 110 25.59 4.09 -13.19
C SER A 110 24.91 5.35 -12.67
N GLY A 111 23.58 5.38 -12.63
CA GLY A 111 22.81 6.52 -12.17
C GLY A 111 21.33 6.33 -12.31
N CYS A 112 20.56 7.09 -11.53
CA CYS A 112 19.12 7.15 -11.60
C CYS A 112 18.59 8.46 -11.00
N THR A 113 17.35 8.78 -11.29
CA THR A 113 16.68 9.98 -10.76
C THR A 113 15.45 9.57 -10.00
N TRP A 114 15.31 10.08 -8.78
CA TRP A 114 14.16 9.81 -7.93
C TRP A 114 13.50 11.09 -7.46
N LYS A 115 12.19 11.06 -7.32
CA LYS A 115 11.43 12.05 -6.57
C LYS A 115 11.64 11.81 -5.09
N CYS A 116 12.15 12.82 -4.40
CA CYS A 116 12.55 12.71 -3.00
C CYS A 116 11.99 13.86 -2.15
N MET A 117 11.67 13.56 -0.90
CA MET A 117 11.61 14.59 0.13
C MET A 117 13.01 14.91 0.62
N VAL A 118 13.27 16.20 0.89
CA VAL A 118 14.60 16.64 1.35
C VAL A 118 14.47 17.39 2.68
N GLY A 119 15.04 16.79 3.73
CA GLY A 119 15.19 17.45 5.03
C GLY A 119 16.29 18.50 4.98
N ASN A 120 16.05 19.67 5.58
CA ASN A 120 16.96 20.82 5.51
C ASN A 120 17.25 21.34 4.07
N ALA A 121 16.32 21.18 3.13
CA ALA A 121 16.50 21.54 1.71
C ALA A 121 17.00 22.97 1.51
N LYS A 122 16.64 23.91 2.39
CA LYS A 122 17.13 25.32 2.35
C LYS A 122 18.63 25.44 2.57
N LYS A 123 19.27 24.46 3.22
CA LYS A 123 20.73 24.43 3.44
C LYS A 123 21.50 23.78 2.30
N TRP A 124 20.78 23.13 1.36
CA TRP A 124 21.35 22.50 0.18
C TRP A 124 21.06 23.36 -1.06
N HIS A 125 22.05 24.05 -1.56
CA HIS A 125 21.93 24.90 -2.74
C HIS A 125 22.16 24.09 -4.02
N ASN A 126 23.25 24.38 -4.75
CA ASN A 126 23.54 23.75 -6.05
C ASN A 126 24.76 22.83 -6.00
N GLU A 127 25.35 22.63 -4.81
CA GLU A 127 26.52 21.75 -4.69
C GLU A 127 26.11 20.27 -4.82
N CYS A 128 26.95 19.50 -5.47
CA CYS A 128 26.88 18.05 -5.46
C CYS A 128 27.37 17.53 -4.09
N LEU A 129 26.59 16.65 -3.48
CA LEU A 129 26.98 15.94 -2.26
C LEU A 129 27.72 14.66 -2.65
N GLU A 130 28.87 14.40 -2.06
CA GLU A 130 29.62 13.17 -2.27
C GLU A 130 29.65 12.34 -0.99
N PHE A 131 29.44 11.05 -1.13
CA PHE A 131 29.47 10.09 -0.04
C PHE A 131 30.24 8.85 -0.45
N LYS A 132 31.27 8.48 0.32
CA LYS A 132 32.01 7.24 0.11
C LYS A 132 31.27 6.08 0.77
N VAL A 133 30.91 5.08 -0.01
CA VAL A 133 30.30 3.84 0.46
C VAL A 133 31.43 2.81 0.57
N GLU A 134 32.10 2.81 1.73
CA GLU A 134 33.30 1.98 1.97
C GLU A 134 33.05 0.48 1.74
N SER A 135 31.86 -0.01 2.17
CA SER A 135 31.47 -1.42 2.00
C SER A 135 31.35 -1.88 0.54
N LEU A 136 31.08 -0.95 -0.39
CA LEU A 136 30.94 -1.22 -1.81
C LEU A 136 32.12 -0.69 -2.65
N GLY A 137 33.03 0.05 -2.03
CA GLY A 137 34.20 0.64 -2.70
C GLY A 137 33.84 1.71 -3.74
N ILE A 138 32.71 2.42 -3.58
CA ILE A 138 32.23 3.43 -4.52
C ILE A 138 32.12 4.81 -3.89
N THR A 139 32.06 5.83 -4.74
CA THR A 139 31.65 7.19 -4.35
C THR A 139 30.29 7.48 -4.96
N LEU A 140 29.29 7.71 -4.12
CA LEU A 140 27.96 8.15 -4.51
C LEU A 140 27.94 9.67 -4.60
N ARG A 141 27.49 10.21 -5.73
CA ARG A 141 27.25 11.62 -5.98
C ARG A 141 25.77 11.89 -6.04
N VAL A 142 25.33 12.94 -5.36
CA VAL A 142 23.92 13.29 -5.28
C VAL A 142 23.73 14.77 -5.57
N SER A 143 22.92 15.07 -6.57
CA SER A 143 22.61 16.44 -6.97
C SER A 143 21.11 16.71 -6.93
N LYS A 144 20.77 17.94 -6.54
CA LYS A 144 19.39 18.40 -6.45
C LYS A 144 18.98 19.01 -7.78
N GLY A 145 17.96 18.42 -8.42
CA GLY A 145 17.35 18.90 -9.65
C GLY A 145 16.14 19.82 -9.39
N GLU A 146 15.14 19.69 -10.25
CA GLU A 146 13.95 20.53 -10.22
C GLU A 146 13.06 20.31 -8.99
N VAL A 147 12.25 21.35 -8.69
CA VAL A 147 11.27 21.34 -7.59
C VAL A 147 9.96 20.74 -8.10
N LEU A 148 9.49 19.69 -7.44
CA LEU A 148 8.25 18.98 -7.74
C LEU A 148 7.25 19.16 -6.60
N GLY A 149 6.64 20.33 -6.52
CA GLY A 149 5.77 20.71 -5.39
C GLY A 149 6.54 20.79 -4.07
N ASN A 150 6.28 19.86 -3.14
CA ASN A 150 6.99 19.76 -1.85
C ASN A 150 8.18 18.79 -1.88
N THR A 151 8.52 18.29 -3.05
CA THR A 151 9.58 17.30 -3.29
C THR A 151 10.58 17.83 -4.33
N TYR A 152 11.60 17.05 -4.61
CA TYR A 152 12.66 17.40 -5.56
C TYR A 152 12.98 16.18 -6.43
N ALA A 153 13.32 16.42 -7.70
CA ALA A 153 14.06 15.44 -8.47
C ALA A 153 15.48 15.37 -7.94
N ILE A 154 15.94 14.20 -7.53
CA ILE A 154 17.30 13.98 -7.02
C ILE A 154 17.99 13.01 -7.95
N HIS A 155 19.14 13.44 -8.47
CA HIS A 155 19.98 12.64 -9.36
C HIS A 155 21.05 11.94 -8.52
N PHE A 156 21.13 10.63 -8.66
CA PHE A 156 22.13 9.76 -8.04
C PHE A 156 23.07 9.24 -9.12
N GLU A 157 24.37 9.38 -8.92
CA GLU A 157 25.41 8.86 -9.80
C GLU A 157 26.50 8.21 -8.96
N TRP A 158 27.14 7.16 -9.46
CA TRP A 158 28.27 6.52 -8.81
C TRP A 158 29.24 5.91 -9.81
N ASN A 159 30.46 5.67 -9.36
CA ASN A 159 31.59 5.29 -10.18
C ASN A 159 31.74 3.75 -10.30
N SER A 160 30.66 3.03 -10.59
CA SER A 160 30.68 1.58 -10.76
C SER A 160 29.59 1.13 -11.73
N GLU A 161 29.93 0.22 -12.63
CA GLU A 161 28.95 -0.45 -13.52
C GLU A 161 28.46 -1.79 -12.96
N LYS A 162 28.92 -2.17 -11.76
CA LYS A 162 28.60 -3.48 -11.14
C LYS A 162 27.68 -3.36 -9.94
N VAL A 163 27.63 -2.19 -9.30
CA VAL A 163 26.85 -1.92 -8.10
C VAL A 163 25.55 -1.29 -8.49
N SER A 164 24.43 -1.92 -8.13
CA SER A 164 23.08 -1.41 -8.36
C SER A 164 22.67 -0.36 -7.34
N PHE A 165 21.71 0.49 -7.69
CA PHE A 165 21.12 1.45 -6.73
C PHE A 165 20.49 0.75 -5.52
N ALA A 166 19.88 -0.42 -5.72
CA ALA A 166 19.35 -1.22 -4.61
C ALA A 166 20.43 -1.62 -3.59
N GLU A 167 21.63 -2.00 -4.06
CA GLU A 167 22.75 -2.34 -3.17
C GLU A 167 23.27 -1.11 -2.43
N ILE A 168 23.27 0.07 -3.06
CA ILE A 168 23.62 1.32 -2.40
C ILE A 168 22.63 1.64 -1.27
N LEU A 169 21.31 1.54 -1.57
CA LEU A 169 20.27 1.76 -0.55
C LEU A 169 20.40 0.76 0.62
N ASP A 170 20.68 -0.50 0.33
CA ASP A 170 20.88 -1.54 1.35
C ASP A 170 22.15 -1.28 2.21
N ALA A 171 23.18 -0.67 1.63
CA ALA A 171 24.45 -0.42 2.32
C ALA A 171 24.43 0.82 3.23
N VAL A 172 23.78 1.90 2.81
CA VAL A 172 23.87 3.21 3.48
C VAL A 172 22.52 3.83 3.81
N GLY A 173 21.43 3.25 3.36
CA GLY A 173 20.08 3.74 3.64
C GLY A 173 19.55 3.28 5.00
N GLU A 174 18.64 4.06 5.53
CA GLU A 174 17.80 3.71 6.68
C GLU A 174 16.42 3.27 6.23
N LEU A 175 15.86 2.24 6.87
CA LEU A 175 14.50 1.80 6.62
C LEU A 175 13.51 2.86 7.13
N PRO A 176 12.60 3.38 6.29
CA PRO A 176 11.60 4.33 6.75
C PRO A 176 10.53 3.61 7.59
N ILE A 177 10.39 4.01 8.85
CA ILE A 177 9.28 3.57 9.69
C ILE A 177 8.25 4.70 9.84
N PRO A 178 6.96 4.38 10.10
CA PRO A 178 5.92 5.38 10.24
C PRO A 178 6.21 6.40 11.36
N PRO A 179 5.97 7.70 11.12
CA PRO A 179 6.25 8.76 12.10
C PRO A 179 5.51 8.60 13.44
N TYR A 180 4.31 7.99 13.44
CA TYR A 180 3.51 7.79 14.65
C TYR A 180 4.12 6.76 15.62
N LEU A 181 5.12 5.97 15.19
CA LEU A 181 5.88 5.10 16.11
C LEU A 181 6.72 5.92 17.08
N ASN A 182 7.00 7.19 16.75
CA ASN A 182 7.70 8.16 17.59
C ASN A 182 9.00 7.61 18.21
N ARG A 183 9.76 6.88 17.41
CA ARG A 183 11.08 6.34 17.73
C ARG A 183 11.97 6.33 16.49
N LYS A 184 13.27 6.15 16.69
CA LYS A 184 14.22 5.92 15.59
C LYS A 184 14.06 4.51 15.03
N THR A 185 14.48 4.33 13.79
CA THR A 185 14.65 3.01 13.17
C THR A 185 15.74 2.24 13.90
N GLU A 186 15.51 0.95 14.12
CA GLU A 186 16.43 0.00 14.71
C GLU A 186 16.80 -1.09 13.70
N GLU A 187 17.92 -1.78 13.92
CA GLU A 187 18.36 -2.85 13.02
C GLU A 187 17.30 -3.97 12.88
N SER A 188 16.58 -4.24 13.96
CA SER A 188 15.47 -5.21 13.98
C SER A 188 14.34 -4.85 13.01
N ASP A 189 14.12 -3.57 12.72
CA ASP A 189 13.08 -3.13 11.79
C ASP A 189 13.31 -3.62 10.35
N LYS A 190 14.56 -3.85 9.96
CA LYS A 190 14.90 -4.40 8.63
C LYS A 190 14.23 -5.76 8.37
N THR A 191 13.93 -6.50 9.44
CA THR A 191 13.24 -7.80 9.38
C THR A 191 11.82 -7.74 9.87
N THR A 192 11.56 -6.99 10.95
CA THR A 192 10.23 -6.96 11.58
C THR A 192 9.22 -6.08 10.83
N TYR A 193 9.69 -5.06 10.09
CA TYR A 193 8.85 -4.22 9.23
C TYR A 193 8.78 -4.75 7.78
N GLN A 194 8.83 -6.08 7.64
CA GLN A 194 8.68 -6.82 6.38
C GLN A 194 7.69 -7.97 6.56
N THR A 195 6.92 -8.28 5.52
CA THR A 195 6.07 -9.48 5.51
C THR A 195 6.91 -10.71 5.16
N VAL A 196 6.46 -11.89 5.57
CA VAL A 196 7.17 -13.16 5.29
C VAL A 196 7.17 -13.52 3.79
N TYR A 197 6.28 -12.92 3.03
CA TYR A 197 6.14 -13.12 1.58
C TYR A 197 6.64 -11.93 0.75
N SER A 198 7.25 -10.92 1.36
CA SER A 198 7.77 -9.76 0.64
C SER A 198 8.98 -10.12 -0.22
N ARG A 199 8.93 -9.77 -1.51
CA ARG A 199 10.01 -10.07 -2.47
C ARG A 199 10.33 -8.94 -3.45
N ILE A 200 9.33 -8.17 -3.89
CA ILE A 200 9.50 -7.12 -4.88
C ILE A 200 9.91 -5.82 -4.19
N LYS A 201 11.19 -5.42 -4.30
CA LYS A 201 11.70 -4.16 -3.74
C LYS A 201 11.03 -2.96 -4.40
N GLY A 202 10.81 -1.87 -3.64
CA GLY A 202 10.35 -0.60 -4.18
C GLY A 202 9.32 0.14 -3.31
N SER A 203 8.75 -0.48 -2.29
CA SER A 203 7.87 0.22 -1.34
C SER A 203 8.65 0.99 -0.29
N VAL A 204 8.15 2.14 0.12
CA VAL A 204 8.68 2.92 1.27
C VAL A 204 7.88 2.69 2.55
N ALA A 205 6.77 1.96 2.48
CA ALA A 205 6.00 1.50 3.63
C ALA A 205 5.62 0.02 3.47
N ALA A 206 5.61 -0.72 4.56
CA ALA A 206 5.19 -2.12 4.55
C ALA A 206 3.66 -2.23 4.37
N PRO A 207 3.15 -3.27 3.68
CA PRO A 207 1.74 -3.65 3.73
C PRO A 207 1.44 -4.27 5.10
N THR A 208 1.20 -3.41 6.11
CA THR A 208 1.29 -3.75 7.53
C THR A 208 0.30 -4.80 8.01
N ALA A 209 -0.86 -4.98 7.35
CA ALA A 209 -1.77 -6.08 7.62
C ALA A 209 -1.12 -7.45 7.39
N GLY A 210 -0.11 -7.53 6.54
CA GLY A 210 0.66 -8.73 6.28
C GLY A 210 1.71 -9.07 7.35
N LEU A 211 2.01 -8.15 8.25
CA LEU A 211 3.02 -8.36 9.30
C LEU A 211 2.61 -9.42 10.32
N HIS A 212 1.33 -9.73 10.43
CA HIS A 212 0.82 -10.76 11.32
C HIS A 212 1.06 -12.19 10.82
N PHE A 213 1.23 -12.34 9.50
CA PHE A 213 1.42 -13.66 8.90
C PHE A 213 2.79 -14.25 9.25
N THR A 214 2.77 -15.55 9.53
CA THR A 214 3.94 -16.43 9.63
C THR A 214 3.81 -17.55 8.61
N ASN A 215 4.90 -18.24 8.32
CA ASN A 215 4.85 -19.43 7.46
C ASN A 215 3.88 -20.49 8.02
N LYS A 216 3.80 -20.61 9.36
CA LYS A 216 2.86 -21.52 10.03
C LYS A 216 1.40 -21.18 9.72
N VAL A 217 1.04 -19.88 9.74
CA VAL A 217 -0.31 -19.43 9.37
C VAL A 217 -0.60 -19.72 7.90
N LEU A 218 0.36 -19.43 6.99
CA LEU A 218 0.19 -19.72 5.57
C LEU A 218 0.03 -21.22 5.30
N ASP A 219 0.80 -22.07 5.98
CA ASP A 219 0.70 -23.53 5.89
C ASP A 219 -0.67 -24.03 6.41
N ASP A 220 -1.21 -23.43 7.47
CA ASP A 220 -2.54 -23.76 7.99
C ASP A 220 -3.64 -23.38 6.99
N LEU A 221 -3.57 -22.17 6.41
CA LEU A 221 -4.50 -21.75 5.38
C LEU A 221 -4.50 -22.70 4.17
N CYS A 222 -3.31 -23.10 3.71
CA CYS A 222 -3.15 -24.06 2.62
C CYS A 222 -3.81 -25.43 2.95
N LYS A 223 -3.61 -25.95 4.18
CA LYS A 223 -4.23 -27.21 4.65
C LYS A 223 -5.75 -27.12 4.69
N ARG A 224 -6.31 -25.93 4.90
CA ARG A 224 -7.76 -25.65 4.89
C ARG A 224 -8.32 -25.45 3.48
N GLY A 225 -7.49 -25.56 2.44
CA GLY A 225 -7.88 -25.34 1.04
C GLY A 225 -8.12 -23.88 0.69
N ILE A 226 -7.56 -22.94 1.47
CA ILE A 226 -7.52 -21.51 1.16
C ILE A 226 -6.31 -21.28 0.26
N GLU A 227 -6.58 -20.83 -0.96
CA GLU A 227 -5.55 -20.54 -1.95
C GLU A 227 -4.99 -19.15 -1.74
N THR A 228 -3.75 -18.92 -2.16
CA THR A 228 -3.10 -17.61 -2.03
C THR A 228 -2.55 -17.16 -3.35
N ASP A 229 -2.61 -15.84 -3.62
CA ASP A 229 -2.00 -15.22 -4.78
C ASP A 229 -1.51 -13.80 -4.43
N GLU A 230 -0.82 -13.15 -5.34
CA GLU A 230 -0.09 -11.92 -5.09
C GLU A 230 -0.42 -10.82 -6.07
N VAL A 231 -0.39 -9.61 -5.55
CA VAL A 231 -0.34 -8.37 -6.34
C VAL A 231 0.86 -7.55 -5.89
N THR A 232 1.32 -6.65 -6.74
CA THR A 232 2.34 -5.67 -6.41
C THR A 232 1.70 -4.28 -6.42
N LEU A 233 1.80 -3.56 -5.30
CA LEU A 233 1.51 -2.13 -5.22
C LEU A 233 2.65 -1.47 -4.48
N HIS A 234 3.35 -0.57 -5.15
CA HIS A 234 4.44 0.21 -4.55
C HIS A 234 3.86 1.31 -3.66
N VAL A 235 3.91 1.08 -2.35
CA VAL A 235 3.35 2.00 -1.36
C VAL A 235 4.24 3.22 -1.24
N GLY A 236 3.73 4.38 -1.62
CA GLY A 236 4.40 5.66 -1.48
C GLY A 236 4.36 6.23 -0.05
N ALA A 237 5.25 7.20 0.24
CA ALA A 237 5.28 7.88 1.55
C ALA A 237 4.01 8.69 1.87
N GLY A 238 3.16 8.93 0.89
CA GLY A 238 1.87 9.59 1.08
C GLY A 238 0.95 8.90 2.08
N THR A 239 1.11 7.59 2.25
CA THR A 239 0.37 6.79 3.23
C THR A 239 0.60 7.28 4.69
N PHE A 240 1.71 7.96 4.95
CA PHE A 240 2.03 8.52 6.26
C PHE A 240 1.49 9.94 6.49
N LEU A 241 0.96 10.58 5.44
CA LEU A 241 0.48 11.96 5.54
C LEU A 241 -0.97 11.99 6.03
N PRO A 242 -1.28 12.80 7.06
CA PRO A 242 -2.65 12.98 7.49
C PRO A 242 -3.48 13.73 6.43
N VAL A 243 -4.78 13.47 6.39
CA VAL A 243 -5.72 14.26 5.60
C VAL A 243 -5.77 15.66 6.19
N LYS A 244 -5.54 16.69 5.35
CA LYS A 244 -5.49 18.09 5.77
C LYS A 244 -6.78 18.87 5.45
N THR A 245 -7.62 18.32 4.57
CA THR A 245 -8.87 18.91 4.16
C THR A 245 -9.99 18.48 5.09
N GLU A 246 -10.96 19.38 5.38
CA GLU A 246 -12.13 19.02 6.18
C GLU A 246 -13.09 18.12 5.38
N ASN A 247 -13.27 18.43 4.10
CA ASN A 247 -14.06 17.61 3.19
C ASN A 247 -13.15 16.59 2.51
N ALA A 248 -13.44 15.29 2.69
CA ALA A 248 -12.68 14.21 2.08
C ALA A 248 -12.66 14.28 0.54
N ASN A 249 -13.68 14.88 -0.07
CA ASN A 249 -13.74 15.04 -1.53
C ASN A 249 -12.71 16.07 -2.07
N GLU A 250 -12.11 16.88 -1.21
CA GLU A 250 -11.05 17.85 -1.56
C GLU A 250 -9.64 17.29 -1.33
N HIS A 251 -9.54 16.14 -0.68
CA HIS A 251 -8.24 15.48 -0.48
C HIS A 251 -7.73 14.89 -1.78
N THR A 252 -6.46 15.11 -2.10
CA THR A 252 -5.80 14.51 -3.26
C THR A 252 -5.07 13.25 -2.85
N MET A 253 -5.50 12.11 -3.39
CA MET A 253 -4.79 10.83 -3.23
C MET A 253 -3.50 10.83 -4.05
N HIS A 254 -2.49 10.12 -3.56
CA HIS A 254 -1.29 9.85 -4.33
C HIS A 254 -1.58 8.77 -5.38
N THR A 255 -0.91 8.90 -6.53
CA THR A 255 -0.84 7.83 -7.53
C THR A 255 0.06 6.72 -6.99
N GLU A 256 -0.38 5.49 -7.11
CA GLU A 256 0.40 4.30 -6.76
C GLU A 256 0.45 3.36 -7.97
N ILE A 257 1.65 2.83 -8.22
CA ILE A 257 1.90 1.90 -9.31
C ILE A 257 1.51 0.50 -8.87
N ILE A 258 0.73 -0.16 -9.71
CA ILE A 258 0.30 -1.55 -9.50
C ILE A 258 0.80 -2.44 -10.63
N ALA A 259 1.17 -3.66 -10.28
CA ALA A 259 1.47 -4.72 -11.23
C ALA A 259 0.76 -6.00 -10.81
N VAL A 260 -0.02 -6.58 -11.72
CA VAL A 260 -0.83 -7.77 -11.46
C VAL A 260 -0.60 -8.79 -12.58
N PRO A 261 -0.08 -9.99 -12.27
CA PRO A 261 0.08 -11.05 -13.27
C PRO A 261 -1.24 -11.44 -13.91
N LYS A 262 -1.24 -11.75 -15.21
CA LYS A 262 -2.43 -12.24 -15.92
C LYS A 262 -3.01 -13.49 -15.25
N SER A 263 -2.16 -14.42 -14.83
CA SER A 263 -2.57 -15.63 -14.10
C SER A 263 -3.31 -15.32 -12.80
N THR A 264 -2.90 -14.28 -12.06
CA THR A 264 -3.59 -13.82 -10.84
C THR A 264 -4.97 -13.29 -11.18
N ILE A 265 -5.13 -12.53 -12.28
CA ILE A 265 -6.45 -12.03 -12.73
C ILE A 265 -7.37 -13.20 -13.11
N GLU A 266 -6.85 -14.19 -13.86
CA GLU A 266 -7.59 -15.42 -14.20
C GLU A 266 -8.00 -16.20 -12.94
N HIS A 267 -7.13 -16.26 -11.94
CA HIS A 267 -7.41 -16.90 -10.66
C HIS A 267 -8.54 -16.16 -9.91
N ILE A 268 -8.49 -14.81 -9.87
CA ILE A 268 -9.54 -13.98 -9.27
C ILE A 268 -10.89 -14.25 -9.97
N ILE A 269 -10.94 -14.30 -11.31
CA ILE A 269 -12.18 -14.58 -12.07
C ILE A 269 -12.81 -15.90 -11.63
N ASN A 270 -11.98 -16.93 -11.40
CA ASN A 270 -12.45 -18.25 -10.99
C ASN A 270 -12.93 -18.31 -9.53
N LYS A 271 -12.55 -17.31 -8.69
CA LYS A 271 -12.83 -17.26 -7.25
C LYS A 271 -13.73 -16.08 -6.85
N LEU A 272 -14.35 -15.39 -7.82
CA LEU A 272 -15.27 -14.28 -7.52
C LEU A 272 -16.36 -14.72 -6.52
N GLY A 273 -16.61 -13.89 -5.52
CA GLY A 273 -17.50 -14.16 -4.39
C GLY A 273 -16.81 -14.77 -3.16
N THR A 274 -15.49 -15.06 -3.25
CA THR A 274 -14.68 -15.59 -2.13
C THR A 274 -13.28 -14.97 -2.08
N ILE A 275 -13.14 -13.69 -2.42
CA ILE A 275 -11.86 -12.98 -2.45
C ILE A 275 -11.59 -12.30 -1.11
N VAL A 276 -10.44 -12.62 -0.52
CA VAL A 276 -9.94 -12.03 0.73
C VAL A 276 -8.75 -11.13 0.45
N ALA A 277 -8.88 -9.84 0.70
CA ALA A 277 -7.77 -8.90 0.58
C ALA A 277 -6.98 -8.81 1.89
N VAL A 278 -5.66 -8.93 1.82
CA VAL A 278 -4.77 -8.64 2.95
C VAL A 278 -4.24 -7.22 2.82
N GLY A 279 -4.79 -6.33 3.63
CA GLY A 279 -4.47 -4.91 3.67
C GLY A 279 -5.25 -4.06 2.68
N THR A 280 -5.33 -2.79 3.01
CA THR A 280 -6.01 -1.77 2.20
C THR A 280 -5.31 -1.54 0.85
N THR A 281 -4.00 -1.81 0.75
CA THR A 281 -3.24 -1.76 -0.51
C THR A 281 -3.70 -2.83 -1.48
N SER A 282 -3.82 -4.09 -1.03
CA SER A 282 -4.37 -5.18 -1.85
C SER A 282 -5.80 -4.90 -2.27
N MET A 283 -6.64 -4.40 -1.34
CA MET A 283 -8.02 -4.02 -1.65
C MET A 283 -8.08 -2.96 -2.74
N ARG A 284 -7.29 -1.88 -2.64
CA ARG A 284 -7.27 -0.81 -3.64
C ARG A 284 -6.81 -1.32 -5.00
N THR A 285 -5.81 -2.20 -5.04
CA THR A 285 -5.38 -2.85 -6.28
C THR A 285 -6.51 -3.67 -6.90
N LEU A 286 -7.13 -4.55 -6.12
CA LEU A 286 -8.18 -5.44 -6.58
C LEU A 286 -9.41 -4.68 -7.11
N GLU A 287 -9.87 -3.68 -6.36
CA GLU A 287 -11.00 -2.86 -6.79
C GLU A 287 -10.66 -1.99 -8.02
N SER A 288 -9.39 -1.57 -8.19
CA SER A 288 -8.95 -0.86 -9.39
C SER A 288 -9.03 -1.71 -10.65
N LEU A 289 -8.87 -3.05 -10.55
CA LEU A 289 -8.97 -3.94 -11.71
C LEU A 289 -10.33 -3.85 -12.40
N TYR A 290 -11.41 -3.66 -11.66
CA TYR A 290 -12.73 -3.48 -12.24
C TYR A 290 -12.77 -2.27 -13.18
N PHE A 291 -12.28 -1.11 -12.73
CA PHE A 291 -12.28 0.13 -13.52
C PHE A 291 -11.29 0.07 -14.69
N ILE A 292 -10.15 -0.59 -14.51
CA ILE A 292 -9.22 -0.89 -15.61
C ILE A 292 -9.92 -1.72 -16.68
N GLY A 293 -10.65 -2.77 -16.28
CA GLY A 293 -11.41 -3.62 -17.20
C GLY A 293 -12.50 -2.84 -17.96
N MET A 294 -13.17 -1.92 -17.29
CA MET A 294 -14.13 -1.01 -17.93
C MET A 294 -13.48 -0.17 -19.04
N LYS A 295 -12.31 0.43 -18.76
CA LYS A 295 -11.54 1.23 -19.75
C LYS A 295 -11.06 0.40 -20.91
N VAL A 296 -10.55 -0.79 -20.65
CA VAL A 296 -10.12 -1.73 -21.68
C VAL A 296 -11.28 -2.10 -22.61
N LYS A 297 -12.46 -2.35 -22.03
CA LYS A 297 -13.65 -2.76 -22.79
C LYS A 297 -14.25 -1.63 -23.62
N SER A 298 -14.22 -0.39 -23.12
CA SER A 298 -14.71 0.80 -23.85
C SER A 298 -13.85 1.21 -25.03
N GLN A 299 -12.70 0.57 -25.26
CA GLN A 299 -11.72 0.92 -26.30
C GLN A 299 -11.16 2.35 -26.16
N GLU A 300 -11.22 2.96 -25.00
CA GLU A 300 -10.58 4.25 -24.72
C GLU A 300 -9.05 4.18 -24.78
N LEU A 301 -8.51 2.94 -24.80
CA LEU A 301 -7.08 2.67 -24.89
C LEU A 301 -6.68 2.49 -26.37
N LYS A 302 -5.74 3.30 -26.82
CA LYS A 302 -5.03 3.05 -28.08
C LYS A 302 -4.03 1.92 -27.84
N ASP A 303 -4.09 0.86 -28.66
CA ASP A 303 -3.24 -0.36 -28.52
C ASP A 303 -1.72 -0.09 -28.50
N ASN A 304 -1.27 1.12 -28.78
CA ASN A 304 0.14 1.52 -28.85
C ASN A 304 0.48 2.71 -27.93
N SER A 305 -0.31 3.01 -26.90
CA SER A 305 0.07 4.05 -25.95
C SER A 305 1.13 3.50 -24.99
N GLU A 306 2.28 4.19 -24.90
CA GLU A 306 3.30 3.92 -23.87
C GLU A 306 2.82 4.30 -22.47
N GLU A 307 1.64 4.92 -22.36
CA GLU A 307 1.06 5.37 -21.09
C GLU A 307 0.32 4.22 -20.40
N TRP A 308 0.59 4.08 -19.10
CA TRP A 308 -0.10 3.11 -18.26
C TRP A 308 -1.56 3.50 -18.03
N ILE A 309 -2.40 2.48 -17.89
CA ILE A 309 -3.82 2.70 -17.58
C ILE A 309 -3.93 3.30 -16.18
N HIS A 310 -4.55 4.47 -16.09
CA HIS A 310 -4.70 5.20 -14.84
C HIS A 310 -6.15 5.12 -14.33
N VAL A 311 -6.35 4.76 -13.06
CA VAL A 311 -7.65 4.83 -12.37
C VAL A 311 -7.69 6.10 -11.53
N GLY A 312 -8.56 7.03 -11.91
CA GLY A 312 -8.73 8.31 -11.25
C GLY A 312 -9.38 8.18 -9.85
N GLN A 313 -9.12 9.17 -8.99
CA GLN A 313 -9.54 9.17 -7.58
C GLN A 313 -11.05 8.98 -7.38
N PHE A 314 -11.86 9.66 -8.19
CA PHE A 314 -13.33 9.68 -8.06
C PHE A 314 -14.03 8.95 -9.21
N GLU A 315 -13.30 8.35 -10.11
CA GLU A 315 -13.83 7.60 -11.24
C GLU A 315 -14.90 6.55 -10.83
N PRO A 316 -14.77 5.83 -9.69
CA PRO A 316 -15.79 4.92 -9.22
C PRO A 316 -17.17 5.55 -8.97
N TYR A 317 -17.24 6.85 -8.80
CA TYR A 317 -18.46 7.58 -8.46
C TYR A 317 -19.07 8.34 -9.64
N GLU A 318 -18.41 8.33 -10.79
CA GLU A 318 -18.79 9.08 -11.99
C GLU A 318 -19.41 8.20 -13.08
N GLN A 319 -19.14 6.89 -13.01
CA GLN A 319 -19.53 5.94 -14.06
C GLN A 319 -20.81 5.19 -13.69
N ASN A 320 -21.68 4.99 -14.68
CA ASN A 320 -22.71 3.95 -14.62
C ASN A 320 -22.02 2.59 -14.86
N ASN A 321 -21.93 1.79 -13.83
CA ASN A 321 -21.29 0.47 -13.86
C ASN A 321 -22.19 -0.51 -14.61
N GLU A 322 -21.95 -0.69 -15.90
CA GLU A 322 -22.79 -1.55 -16.77
C GLU A 322 -22.24 -2.97 -16.95
N LEU A 323 -20.93 -3.18 -16.64
CA LEU A 323 -20.30 -4.50 -16.75
C LEU A 323 -20.37 -5.28 -15.44
N SER A 324 -20.56 -6.60 -15.56
CA SER A 324 -20.29 -7.49 -14.44
C SER A 324 -18.79 -7.51 -14.11
N THR A 325 -18.44 -7.79 -12.86
CA THR A 325 -17.03 -7.91 -12.45
C THR A 325 -16.28 -8.92 -13.30
N LYS A 326 -16.91 -10.04 -13.64
CA LYS A 326 -16.32 -11.07 -14.49
C LYS A 326 -15.99 -10.55 -15.89
N GLU A 327 -16.90 -9.80 -16.51
CA GLU A 327 -16.68 -9.23 -17.85
C GLU A 327 -15.57 -8.20 -17.84
N ALA A 328 -15.51 -7.34 -16.81
CA ALA A 328 -14.45 -6.35 -16.69
C ALA A 328 -13.08 -7.02 -16.53
N LEU A 329 -12.93 -7.99 -15.64
CA LEU A 329 -11.67 -8.71 -15.44
C LEU A 329 -11.28 -9.53 -16.68
N GLN A 330 -12.25 -10.16 -17.36
CA GLN A 330 -11.99 -10.89 -18.60
C GLN A 330 -11.48 -9.97 -19.71
N ALA A 331 -11.98 -8.74 -19.80
CA ALA A 331 -11.45 -7.75 -20.76
C ALA A 331 -9.97 -7.45 -20.55
N ILE A 332 -9.48 -7.42 -19.29
CA ILE A 332 -8.04 -7.25 -19.01
C ILE A 332 -7.26 -8.48 -19.48
N VAL A 333 -7.74 -9.69 -19.21
CA VAL A 333 -7.08 -10.93 -19.66
C VAL A 333 -6.99 -10.99 -21.18
N ASP A 334 -8.07 -10.63 -21.87
CA ASP A 334 -8.12 -10.58 -23.35
C ASP A 334 -7.15 -9.52 -23.90
N TYR A 335 -7.08 -8.35 -23.26
CA TYR A 335 -6.13 -7.27 -23.61
C TYR A 335 -4.68 -7.74 -23.47
N LEU A 336 -4.32 -8.31 -22.32
CA LEU A 336 -2.96 -8.81 -22.08
C LEU A 336 -2.59 -9.94 -23.04
N THR A 337 -3.54 -10.80 -23.36
CA THR A 337 -3.33 -11.88 -24.34
C THR A 337 -3.08 -11.32 -25.75
N ARG A 338 -3.86 -10.33 -26.16
CA ARG A 338 -3.73 -9.68 -27.49
C ARG A 338 -2.43 -8.91 -27.62
N THR A 339 -1.97 -8.23 -26.55
CA THR A 339 -0.73 -7.45 -26.54
C THR A 339 0.51 -8.27 -26.22
N GLY A 340 0.35 -9.59 -25.90
CA GLY A 340 1.48 -10.46 -25.56
C GLY A 340 2.12 -10.15 -24.21
N GLN A 341 1.37 -9.53 -23.29
CA GLN A 341 1.84 -9.17 -21.95
C GLN A 341 1.39 -10.21 -20.92
N ASP A 342 2.28 -10.58 -20.00
CA ASP A 342 1.98 -11.51 -18.91
C ASP A 342 1.63 -10.79 -17.60
N THR A 343 1.80 -9.48 -17.54
CA THR A 343 1.54 -8.66 -16.35
C THR A 343 0.86 -7.35 -16.75
N LEU A 344 -0.21 -7.02 -16.07
CA LEU A 344 -0.85 -5.71 -16.13
C LEU A 344 -0.02 -4.71 -15.32
N HIS A 345 0.45 -3.65 -15.96
CA HIS A 345 1.02 -2.48 -15.32
C HIS A 345 0.03 -1.32 -15.42
N ALA A 346 -0.29 -0.70 -14.31
CA ALA A 346 -1.26 0.39 -14.25
C ALA A 346 -0.99 1.32 -13.06
N GLU A 347 -1.73 2.41 -13.00
CA GLU A 347 -1.70 3.38 -11.92
C GLU A 347 -3.06 3.50 -11.25
N THR A 348 -3.06 3.70 -9.94
CA THR A 348 -4.30 3.95 -9.20
C THR A 348 -4.19 5.12 -8.24
N GLN A 349 -5.19 5.97 -8.26
CA GLN A 349 -5.48 6.98 -7.24
C GLN A 349 -6.78 6.66 -6.50
N ILE A 350 -7.38 5.48 -6.73
CA ILE A 350 -8.71 5.14 -6.25
C ILE A 350 -8.92 5.53 -4.78
N MET A 351 -9.97 6.30 -4.51
CA MET A 351 -10.41 6.63 -3.17
C MET A 351 -11.66 5.84 -2.83
N ILE A 352 -11.53 4.90 -1.90
CA ILE A 352 -12.68 4.14 -1.40
C ILE A 352 -13.21 4.86 -0.15
N LYS A 353 -14.46 5.29 -0.20
CA LYS A 353 -15.15 6.04 0.85
C LYS A 353 -16.60 5.61 0.94
N PRO A 354 -17.37 5.93 1.98
CA PRO A 354 -18.80 5.63 2.07
C PRO A 354 -19.56 5.98 0.79
N GLY A 355 -20.39 5.05 0.33
CA GLY A 355 -21.08 5.10 -0.97
C GLY A 355 -20.33 4.39 -2.11
N TYR A 356 -19.16 3.78 -1.85
CA TYR A 356 -18.47 2.92 -2.80
C TYR A 356 -19.16 1.56 -2.93
N SER A 357 -19.33 1.09 -4.17
CA SER A 357 -19.80 -0.26 -4.48
C SER A 357 -18.62 -1.19 -4.73
N PHE A 358 -18.44 -2.18 -3.86
CA PHE A 358 -17.35 -3.16 -4.01
C PHE A 358 -17.65 -4.18 -5.10
N HIS A 359 -16.66 -4.46 -5.94
CA HIS A 359 -16.77 -5.35 -7.09
C HIS A 359 -16.05 -6.68 -6.90
N VAL A 360 -14.87 -6.66 -6.26
CA VAL A 360 -13.97 -7.82 -6.23
C VAL A 360 -13.83 -8.41 -4.84
N VAL A 361 -13.66 -7.58 -3.79
CA VAL A 361 -13.28 -8.06 -2.46
C VAL A 361 -14.49 -8.40 -1.60
N ASP A 362 -14.48 -9.59 -0.98
CA ASP A 362 -15.57 -10.09 -0.10
C ASP A 362 -15.21 -10.05 1.39
N GLN A 363 -13.91 -10.25 1.73
CA GLN A 363 -13.40 -10.13 3.08
C GLN A 363 -12.12 -9.29 3.09
N LEU A 364 -11.88 -8.55 4.16
CA LEU A 364 -10.69 -7.71 4.35
C LEU A 364 -10.00 -8.06 5.67
N ILE A 365 -8.73 -8.43 5.59
CA ILE A 365 -7.83 -8.50 6.76
C ILE A 365 -7.06 -7.19 6.83
N THR A 366 -7.18 -6.45 7.93
CA THR A 366 -6.51 -5.15 8.06
C THR A 366 -6.18 -4.80 9.50
N ASN A 367 -5.25 -3.84 9.68
CA ASN A 367 -4.96 -3.23 10.97
C ASN A 367 -6.00 -2.17 11.33
N PHE A 368 -5.95 -1.65 12.57
CA PHE A 368 -6.67 -0.45 12.96
C PHE A 368 -5.93 0.79 12.46
N HIS A 369 -6.66 1.71 11.85
CA HIS A 369 -6.11 2.90 11.19
C HIS A 369 -6.23 4.15 12.06
N GLN A 370 -5.44 5.17 11.74
CA GLN A 370 -5.49 6.46 12.42
C GLN A 370 -6.87 7.13 12.30
N PRO A 371 -7.30 7.89 13.32
CA PRO A 371 -8.46 8.76 13.18
C PRO A 371 -8.25 9.78 12.06
N LYS A 372 -9.31 10.19 11.42
CA LYS A 372 -9.32 11.17 10.33
C LYS A 372 -8.44 10.77 9.13
N SER A 373 -8.38 9.48 8.80
CA SER A 373 -7.60 8.97 7.67
C SER A 373 -8.48 8.44 6.54
N THR A 374 -7.97 8.48 5.32
CA THR A 374 -8.62 7.86 4.15
C THR A 374 -8.79 6.35 4.31
N LEU A 375 -7.91 5.70 5.07
CA LEU A 375 -8.01 4.27 5.34
C LEU A 375 -9.19 3.94 6.27
N LEU A 376 -9.54 4.84 7.19
CA LEU A 376 -10.74 4.69 8.02
C LEU A 376 -12.02 4.89 7.20
N LEU A 377 -11.99 5.78 6.19
CA LEU A 377 -13.10 5.90 5.22
C LEU A 377 -13.31 4.61 4.43
N LEU A 378 -12.22 3.97 3.99
CA LEU A 378 -12.27 2.68 3.29
C LEU A 378 -12.88 1.59 4.19
N VAL A 379 -12.43 1.48 5.44
CA VAL A 379 -13.01 0.53 6.41
C VAL A 379 -14.50 0.82 6.62
N SER A 380 -14.86 2.09 6.81
CA SER A 380 -16.26 2.50 6.97
C SER A 380 -17.12 2.11 5.77
N ALA A 381 -16.61 2.33 4.55
CA ALA A 381 -17.31 1.91 3.34
C ALA A 381 -17.51 0.39 3.30
N PHE A 382 -16.47 -0.38 3.66
CA PHE A 382 -16.48 -1.84 3.60
C PHE A 382 -17.48 -2.48 4.57
N VAL A 383 -17.60 -1.91 5.78
CA VAL A 383 -18.52 -2.40 6.82
C VAL A 383 -19.86 -1.63 6.86
N ASN A 384 -20.19 -0.93 5.77
CA ASN A 384 -21.45 -0.18 5.62
C ASN A 384 -21.75 0.77 6.81
N GLY A 385 -20.72 1.48 7.30
CA GLY A 385 -20.82 2.47 8.38
C GLY A 385 -20.61 1.94 9.79
N ASP A 386 -20.51 0.63 10.01
CA ASP A 386 -20.36 0.02 11.35
C ASP A 386 -18.94 0.19 11.96
N TRP A 387 -18.08 0.96 11.32
CA TRP A 387 -16.69 1.17 11.77
C TRP A 387 -16.59 1.60 13.23
N LEU A 388 -17.49 2.45 13.71
CA LEU A 388 -17.46 2.95 15.08
C LEU A 388 -17.74 1.84 16.11
N THR A 389 -18.61 0.88 15.79
CA THR A 389 -18.87 -0.31 16.62
C THR A 389 -17.60 -1.15 16.75
N ILE A 390 -16.87 -1.36 15.62
CA ILE A 390 -15.60 -2.10 15.57
C ILE A 390 -14.52 -1.40 16.40
N TYR A 391 -14.34 -0.09 16.21
CA TYR A 391 -13.26 0.67 16.88
C TYR A 391 -13.54 0.86 18.37
N ASN A 392 -14.81 1.07 18.80
CA ASN A 392 -15.19 1.12 20.19
C ASN A 392 -14.97 -0.23 20.90
N TYR A 393 -15.29 -1.33 20.23
CA TYR A 393 -14.96 -2.66 20.76
C TYR A 393 -13.46 -2.82 20.95
N ALA A 394 -12.66 -2.49 19.94
CA ALA A 394 -11.20 -2.60 20.00
C ALA A 394 -10.60 -1.75 21.16
N LEU A 395 -11.07 -0.51 21.34
CA LEU A 395 -10.62 0.36 22.43
C LEU A 395 -10.99 -0.18 23.82
N SER A 396 -12.19 -0.77 23.96
CA SER A 396 -12.67 -1.29 25.26
C SER A 396 -12.11 -2.67 25.60
N HIS A 397 -11.50 -3.39 24.63
CA HIS A 397 -10.97 -4.75 24.80
C HIS A 397 -9.44 -4.82 24.63
N ASP A 398 -8.74 -3.73 24.92
CA ASP A 398 -7.28 -3.67 24.96
C ASP A 398 -6.57 -4.08 23.66
N PHE A 399 -7.17 -3.79 22.52
CA PHE A 399 -6.49 -3.92 21.23
C PHE A 399 -5.42 -2.86 21.07
N ARG A 400 -4.33 -3.22 20.40
CA ARG A 400 -3.26 -2.32 20.00
C ARG A 400 -3.49 -1.85 18.58
N PHE A 401 -3.06 -0.66 18.25
CA PHE A 401 -3.39 0.03 17.02
C PHE A 401 -2.18 0.23 16.11
N LEU A 402 -2.45 0.50 14.83
CA LEU A 402 -1.55 0.86 13.75
C LEU A 402 -0.62 -0.30 13.33
N SER A 403 0.55 0.00 12.75
CA SER A 403 1.40 -0.96 12.01
C SER A 403 1.76 -2.24 12.75
N TYR A 404 2.16 -2.12 14.01
CA TYR A 404 2.55 -3.24 14.86
C TYR A 404 1.45 -3.65 15.86
N GLY A 405 0.27 -3.09 15.67
CA GLY A 405 -0.90 -3.34 16.51
C GLY A 405 -1.50 -4.72 16.34
N ASP A 406 -2.77 -4.81 16.52
CA ASP A 406 -3.57 -6.02 16.32
C ASP A 406 -4.33 -5.95 14.99
N SER A 407 -4.90 -7.05 14.57
CA SER A 407 -5.56 -7.18 13.27
C SER A 407 -7.07 -7.29 13.39
N SER A 408 -7.75 -7.09 12.28
CA SER A 408 -9.17 -7.40 12.13
C SER A 408 -9.41 -8.18 10.84
N ILE A 409 -10.40 -9.07 10.86
CA ILE A 409 -11.01 -9.66 9.67
C ILE A 409 -12.45 -9.18 9.58
N LEU A 410 -12.73 -8.51 8.48
CA LEU A 410 -14.01 -7.86 8.21
C LEU A 410 -14.68 -8.56 7.03
N SER A 411 -15.96 -8.93 7.20
CA SER A 411 -16.78 -9.45 6.11
C SER A 411 -17.78 -8.38 5.68
N ARG A 412 -18.05 -8.29 4.38
CA ARG A 412 -19.16 -7.48 3.86
C ARG A 412 -20.40 -8.33 3.66
N LYS A 413 -21.55 -7.68 3.50
CA LYS A 413 -22.83 -8.33 3.20
C LYS A 413 -22.83 -9.01 1.84
#